data_086736c2e18e7f1350e314ca2d555243
#
_entry.id   086736c2e18e7f1350e314ca2d555243
#
_cell.length_a   1.000
_cell.length_b   1.000
_cell.length_c   1.000
_cell.angle_alpha   90.00
_cell.angle_beta   90.00
_cell.angle_gamma   90.00
#
_symmetry.space_group_name_H-M   'P 1'
#
loop_
_entity.id
_entity.type
_entity.pdbx_description
1 polymer ?
#
loop_
_entity_poly.entity_id
_entity_poly.type
_entity_poly.pdbx_seq_one_letter_code
_entity_poly.pdbx_strand_id
1 'polypeptide(L)'
;TILCESITEGIAYNNFLAGSINTLLDTFVGFDFCSNVDNSSGGSDEETDDAYRSRIKLAPSVFSVAGPLDAYKYFAFSANPLIKDVSVYSPIPGQINIYPLTDIVPTPTLILNEVYNICNAEKVRPDTDTVLVLAPTAINYSINLNLTLYSNSDDVFISQQVTSLVTNYSVEKAGKM
;
A
#
# COMPACT_ATOMS: atom_id res chain seq x y z
N THR A 1 1.88 -3.30 -30.30
CA THR A 1 2.00 -3.63 -28.86
C THR A 1 0.65 -4.19 -28.40
N ILE A 2 0.65 -5.28 -27.67
CA ILE A 2 -0.54 -5.93 -27.11
C ILE A 2 -0.38 -5.92 -25.61
N LEU A 3 -1.46 -5.59 -24.89
CA LEU A 3 -1.50 -5.75 -23.43
C LEU A 3 -1.63 -7.24 -23.12
N CYS A 4 -0.75 -7.74 -22.25
CA CYS A 4 -0.77 -9.12 -21.78
C CYS A 4 -0.85 -9.11 -20.25
N GLU A 5 -1.52 -10.10 -19.69
CA GLU A 5 -1.64 -10.30 -18.26
C GLU A 5 -1.25 -11.73 -17.87
N SER A 6 -0.85 -11.92 -16.62
CA SER A 6 -0.57 -13.24 -16.07
C SER A 6 -1.86 -14.02 -15.89
N ILE A 7 -1.85 -15.31 -16.24
CA ILE A 7 -2.98 -16.23 -15.99
C ILE A 7 -3.15 -16.47 -14.48
N THR A 8 -2.06 -16.39 -13.73
CA THR A 8 -2.06 -16.60 -12.28
C THR A 8 -1.96 -15.24 -11.57
N GLU A 9 -2.83 -15.02 -10.61
CA GLU A 9 -2.86 -13.82 -9.76
C GLU A 9 -1.69 -13.82 -8.76
N GLY A 10 -1.37 -12.65 -8.22
CA GLY A 10 -0.40 -12.51 -7.14
C GLY A 10 0.80 -11.58 -7.45
N ILE A 11 1.49 -11.17 -6.40
CA ILE A 11 2.66 -10.29 -6.50
C ILE A 11 3.91 -10.98 -7.08
N ALA A 12 3.93 -12.32 -7.09
CA ALA A 12 5.07 -13.10 -7.56
C ALA A 12 5.44 -12.84 -9.03
N TYR A 13 4.49 -12.34 -9.80
CA TYR A 13 4.66 -12.04 -11.23
C TYR A 13 4.97 -10.57 -11.51
N ASN A 14 5.15 -9.76 -10.48
CA ASN A 14 5.64 -8.39 -10.61
C ASN A 14 7.16 -8.35 -10.77
N ASN A 15 7.64 -7.24 -11.34
CA ASN A 15 9.06 -6.92 -11.50
C ASN A 15 9.87 -7.85 -12.43
N PHE A 16 9.23 -8.59 -13.32
CA PHE A 16 9.95 -9.15 -14.47
C PHE A 16 10.45 -8.01 -15.33
N LEU A 17 11.77 -7.94 -15.50
CA LEU A 17 12.41 -6.84 -16.24
C LEU A 17 11.96 -6.80 -17.69
N ALA A 18 11.96 -5.62 -18.30
CA ALA A 18 11.74 -5.45 -19.72
C ALA A 18 12.69 -6.37 -20.52
N GLY A 19 12.15 -7.08 -21.51
CA GLY A 19 12.89 -8.04 -22.31
C GLY A 19 13.09 -9.44 -21.71
N SER A 20 12.69 -9.67 -20.44
CA SER A 20 12.88 -10.96 -19.77
C SER A 20 11.80 -12.00 -20.15
N ILE A 21 10.62 -11.56 -20.55
CA ILE A 21 9.55 -12.43 -21.05
C ILE A 21 9.65 -12.48 -22.58
N ASN A 22 10.39 -13.46 -23.08
CA ASN A 22 10.77 -13.53 -24.49
C ASN A 22 10.61 -14.91 -25.12
N THR A 23 9.97 -15.84 -24.42
CA THR A 23 9.79 -17.22 -24.89
C THR A 23 8.33 -17.46 -25.19
N LEU A 24 8.02 -17.95 -26.39
CA LEU A 24 6.71 -18.44 -26.80
C LEU A 24 6.60 -19.93 -26.45
N LEU A 25 5.50 -20.32 -25.82
CA LEU A 25 5.17 -21.72 -25.60
C LEU A 25 4.65 -22.37 -26.89
N ASP A 26 3.81 -21.63 -27.64
CA ASP A 26 3.25 -22.07 -28.90
C ASP A 26 3.84 -21.26 -30.05
N THR A 27 4.20 -21.94 -31.14
CA THR A 27 4.73 -21.29 -32.33
C THR A 27 3.63 -21.05 -33.36
N PHE A 28 3.54 -19.81 -33.84
CA PHE A 28 2.58 -19.42 -34.89
C PHE A 28 3.33 -19.07 -36.18
N VAL A 29 2.75 -19.46 -37.30
CA VAL A 29 3.30 -19.11 -38.62
C VAL A 29 3.26 -17.59 -38.81
N GLY A 30 4.41 -16.99 -39.10
CA GLY A 30 4.55 -15.55 -39.32
C GLY A 30 4.80 -14.73 -38.01
N PHE A 31 5.14 -15.40 -36.92
CA PHE A 31 5.53 -14.78 -35.67
C PHE A 31 6.99 -15.08 -35.36
N ASP A 32 7.83 -14.05 -35.29
CA ASP A 32 9.27 -14.22 -35.14
C ASP A 32 9.72 -14.20 -33.68
N PHE A 33 9.24 -13.25 -32.88
CA PHE A 33 9.61 -13.13 -31.48
C PHE A 33 8.60 -12.34 -30.65
N CYS A 34 8.63 -12.51 -29.35
CA CYS A 34 7.93 -11.66 -28.38
C CYS A 34 8.92 -11.12 -27.35
N SER A 35 8.58 -9.99 -26.77
CA SER A 35 9.34 -9.42 -25.64
C SER A 35 8.45 -8.43 -24.92
N ASN A 36 8.48 -8.45 -23.58
CA ASN A 36 7.81 -7.40 -22.82
C ASN A 36 8.61 -6.09 -22.93
N VAL A 37 7.89 -5.00 -23.17
CA VAL A 37 8.47 -3.66 -23.34
C VAL A 37 8.80 -3.03 -22.00
N ASP A 38 7.92 -3.23 -21.02
CA ASP A 38 8.02 -2.68 -19.67
C ASP A 38 8.14 -3.79 -18.62
N ASN A 39 8.54 -3.42 -17.41
CA ASN A 39 8.53 -4.34 -16.29
C ASN A 39 7.10 -4.75 -15.96
N SER A 40 6.89 -6.01 -15.62
CA SER A 40 5.59 -6.48 -15.17
C SER A 40 5.22 -5.83 -13.83
N SER A 41 3.96 -5.43 -13.68
CA SER A 41 3.43 -4.77 -12.48
C SER A 41 1.93 -4.95 -12.35
N GLY A 42 1.35 -4.56 -11.22
CA GLY A 42 -0.09 -4.58 -11.00
C GLY A 42 -0.63 -5.86 -10.39
N GLY A 43 0.21 -6.89 -10.21
CA GLY A 43 -0.19 -8.08 -9.45
C GLY A 43 -0.28 -7.78 -7.95
N SER A 44 -1.30 -8.32 -7.29
CA SER A 44 -1.47 -8.25 -5.84
C SER A 44 -1.94 -9.59 -5.30
N ASP A 45 -1.55 -9.89 -4.07
CA ASP A 45 -2.08 -11.04 -3.36
C ASP A 45 -3.48 -10.73 -2.82
N GLU A 46 -4.17 -11.79 -2.38
CA GLU A 46 -5.48 -11.66 -1.76
C GLU A 46 -5.43 -10.77 -0.52
N GLU A 47 -6.45 -9.93 -0.34
CA GLU A 47 -6.60 -9.05 0.82
C GLU A 47 -6.64 -9.87 2.10
N THR A 48 -5.90 -9.45 3.12
CA THR A 48 -5.92 -10.14 4.41
C THR A 48 -7.28 -9.95 5.12
N ASP A 49 -7.68 -10.91 5.96
CA ASP A 49 -8.90 -10.83 6.75
C ASP A 49 -9.01 -9.55 7.59
N ASP A 50 -7.90 -9.06 8.14
CA ASP A 50 -7.90 -7.86 8.97
C ASP A 50 -8.07 -6.59 8.14
N ALA A 51 -7.45 -6.53 6.94
CA ALA A 51 -7.68 -5.45 6.00
C ALA A 51 -9.13 -5.44 5.52
N TYR A 52 -9.67 -6.61 5.16
CA TYR A 52 -11.07 -6.77 4.75
C TYR A 52 -12.05 -6.35 5.87
N ARG A 53 -11.83 -6.77 7.12
CA ARG A 53 -12.65 -6.34 8.27
C ARG A 53 -12.60 -4.82 8.49
N SER A 54 -11.43 -4.22 8.30
CA SER A 54 -11.26 -2.77 8.42
C SER A 54 -12.04 -2.03 7.34
N ARG A 55 -12.01 -2.51 6.11
CA ARG A 55 -12.77 -1.96 4.99
C ARG A 55 -14.28 -2.14 5.18
N ILE A 56 -14.76 -3.29 5.71
CA ILE A 56 -16.17 -3.50 6.04
C ILE A 56 -16.66 -2.46 7.06
N LYS A 57 -15.85 -2.11 8.08
CA LYS A 57 -16.23 -1.10 9.08
C LYS A 57 -16.41 0.29 8.48
N LEU A 58 -15.68 0.60 7.42
CA LEU A 58 -15.77 1.89 6.69
C LEU A 58 -16.92 1.91 5.68
N ALA A 59 -17.39 0.75 5.21
CA ALA A 59 -18.43 0.66 4.17
C ALA A 59 -19.71 1.47 4.43
N PRO A 60 -20.24 1.59 5.66
CA PRO A 60 -21.41 2.43 5.91
C PRO A 60 -21.20 3.90 5.57
N SER A 61 -19.97 4.41 5.63
CA SER A 61 -19.64 5.81 5.32
C SER A 61 -19.78 6.14 3.82
N VAL A 62 -19.76 5.12 2.96
CA VAL A 62 -19.90 5.29 1.49
C VAL A 62 -21.30 5.79 1.11
N PHE A 63 -22.32 5.48 1.91
CA PHE A 63 -23.69 5.90 1.64
C PHE A 63 -23.94 7.39 1.94
N SER A 64 -22.99 8.08 2.56
CA SER A 64 -23.11 9.50 2.84
C SER A 64 -22.61 10.32 1.65
N VAL A 65 -23.50 11.09 1.05
CA VAL A 65 -23.17 12.04 -0.05
C VAL A 65 -22.49 13.32 0.43
N ALA A 66 -22.29 13.49 1.75
CA ALA A 66 -21.67 14.69 2.33
C ALA A 66 -20.14 14.65 2.37
N GLY A 67 -19.50 13.62 1.79
CA GLY A 67 -18.04 13.47 1.74
C GLY A 67 -17.38 13.29 3.11
N PRO A 68 -17.84 12.37 3.99
CA PRO A 68 -17.18 12.13 5.25
C PRO A 68 -15.76 11.61 5.01
N LEU A 69 -14.80 11.97 5.88
CA LEU A 69 -13.40 11.54 5.75
C LEU A 69 -13.26 10.02 5.68
N ASP A 70 -14.13 9.29 6.37
CA ASP A 70 -14.13 7.81 6.36
C ASP A 70 -14.58 7.23 5.02
N ALA A 71 -15.41 7.93 4.25
CA ALA A 71 -15.74 7.52 2.89
C ALA A 71 -14.50 7.60 1.98
N TYR A 72 -13.73 8.68 2.07
CA TYR A 72 -12.47 8.80 1.34
C TYR A 72 -11.46 7.74 1.74
N LYS A 73 -11.37 7.38 3.03
CA LYS A 73 -10.56 6.25 3.48
C LYS A 73 -10.99 4.94 2.84
N TYR A 74 -12.29 4.66 2.84
CA TYR A 74 -12.83 3.45 2.21
C TYR A 74 -12.45 3.37 0.74
N PHE A 75 -12.67 4.44 -0.02
CA PHE A 75 -12.35 4.48 -1.45
C PHE A 75 -10.85 4.37 -1.72
N ALA A 76 -10.02 5.00 -0.89
CA ALA A 76 -8.58 4.89 -0.98
C ALA A 76 -8.09 3.46 -0.74
N PHE A 77 -8.59 2.77 0.30
CA PHE A 77 -8.28 1.35 0.53
C PHE A 77 -8.76 0.44 -0.61
N SER A 78 -9.87 0.79 -1.24
CA SER A 78 -10.41 0.02 -2.36
C SER A 78 -9.66 0.24 -3.67
N ALA A 79 -8.80 1.25 -3.75
CA ALA A 79 -8.07 1.60 -4.96
C ALA A 79 -6.95 0.62 -5.28
N ASN A 80 -6.22 0.16 -4.26
CA ASN A 80 -5.11 -0.76 -4.46
C ASN A 80 -4.88 -1.61 -3.20
N PRO A 81 -4.79 -2.93 -3.30
CA PRO A 81 -4.61 -3.83 -2.17
C PRO A 81 -3.23 -3.72 -1.49
N LEU A 82 -2.25 -3.05 -2.11
CA LEU A 82 -0.95 -2.78 -1.50
C LEU A 82 -0.99 -1.65 -0.48
N ILE A 83 -2.12 -0.95 -0.34
CA ILE A 83 -2.30 0.12 0.64
C ILE A 83 -2.56 -0.49 2.01
N LYS A 84 -1.69 -0.21 2.96
CA LYS A 84 -1.75 -0.72 4.35
C LYS A 84 -2.49 0.20 5.29
N ASP A 85 -2.34 1.51 5.10
CA ASP A 85 -2.99 2.52 5.92
C ASP A 85 -3.28 3.76 5.09
N VAL A 86 -4.29 4.53 5.50
CA VAL A 86 -4.68 5.77 4.83
C VAL A 86 -5.01 6.83 5.86
N SER A 87 -4.30 7.94 5.80
CA SER A 87 -4.65 9.14 6.53
C SER A 87 -5.39 10.13 5.62
N VAL A 88 -6.53 10.61 6.10
CA VAL A 88 -7.35 11.61 5.40
C VAL A 88 -7.65 12.76 6.35
N TYR A 89 -7.37 13.97 5.94
CA TYR A 89 -7.76 15.16 6.69
C TYR A 89 -8.04 16.36 5.78
N SER A 90 -8.79 17.33 6.28
CA SER A 90 -9.11 18.56 5.61
C SER A 90 -8.30 19.72 6.25
N PRO A 91 -7.25 20.22 5.58
CA PRO A 91 -6.45 21.33 6.11
C PRO A 91 -7.20 22.65 6.08
N ILE A 92 -8.06 22.84 5.09
CA ILE A 92 -8.94 24.00 4.90
C ILE A 92 -10.29 23.53 4.36
N PRO A 93 -11.39 24.25 4.59
CA PRO A 93 -12.69 23.91 4.02
C PRO A 93 -12.62 23.70 2.51
N GLY A 94 -13.20 22.61 2.02
CA GLY A 94 -13.22 22.25 0.60
C GLY A 94 -11.94 21.64 0.06
N GLN A 95 -10.94 21.34 0.90
CA GLN A 95 -9.76 20.60 0.50
C GLN A 95 -9.62 19.31 1.31
N ILE A 96 -9.44 18.21 0.63
CA ILE A 96 -9.23 16.88 1.22
C ILE A 96 -7.85 16.37 0.81
N ASN A 97 -6.99 16.15 1.80
CA ASN A 97 -5.68 15.56 1.60
C ASN A 97 -5.73 14.08 2.01
N ILE A 98 -5.30 13.20 1.10
CA ILE A 98 -5.27 11.75 1.28
C ILE A 98 -3.81 11.29 1.19
N TYR A 99 -3.37 10.53 2.19
CA TYR A 99 -2.02 9.97 2.27
C TYR A 99 -2.13 8.45 2.33
N PRO A 100 -2.05 7.73 1.21
CA PRO A 100 -1.99 6.28 1.21
C PRO A 100 -0.60 5.81 1.58
N LEU A 101 -0.49 4.86 2.53
CA LEU A 101 0.75 4.24 2.96
C LEU A 101 0.86 2.83 2.39
N THR A 102 2.01 2.51 1.84
CA THR A 102 2.39 1.17 1.35
C THR A 102 3.69 0.71 2.02
N ASP A 103 4.11 -0.53 1.80
CA ASP A 103 5.43 -1.01 2.26
C ASP A 103 6.59 -0.23 1.65
N ILE A 104 6.41 0.31 0.46
CA ILE A 104 7.40 1.13 -0.23
C ILE A 104 7.14 2.59 0.10
N VAL A 105 8.10 3.24 0.75
CA VAL A 105 8.01 4.67 1.10
C VAL A 105 9.11 5.43 0.38
N PRO A 106 8.78 6.50 -0.36
CA PRO A 106 7.45 7.06 -0.59
C PRO A 106 6.56 6.15 -1.44
N THR A 107 5.25 6.25 -1.22
CA THR A 107 4.26 5.48 -1.99
C THR A 107 4.43 5.72 -3.49
N PRO A 108 4.46 4.67 -4.32
CA PRO A 108 4.65 4.78 -5.77
C PRO A 108 3.60 5.67 -6.43
N THR A 109 4.04 6.47 -7.41
CA THR A 109 3.16 7.41 -8.14
C THR A 109 1.97 6.71 -8.82
N LEU A 110 2.16 5.46 -9.26
CA LEU A 110 1.08 4.66 -9.84
C LEU A 110 -0.09 4.51 -8.85
N ILE A 111 0.21 4.10 -7.61
CA ILE A 111 -0.80 3.92 -6.55
C ILE A 111 -1.43 5.26 -6.17
N LEU A 112 -0.65 6.34 -6.10
CA LEU A 112 -1.20 7.68 -5.85
C LEU A 112 -2.21 8.09 -6.92
N ASN A 113 -1.93 7.79 -8.20
CA ASN A 113 -2.84 8.08 -9.31
C ASN A 113 -4.10 7.21 -9.27
N GLU A 114 -4.00 5.93 -8.90
CA GLU A 114 -5.16 5.05 -8.73
C GLU A 114 -6.09 5.56 -7.63
N VAL A 115 -5.54 5.94 -6.47
CA VAL A 115 -6.30 6.54 -5.37
C VAL A 115 -6.94 7.87 -5.82
N TYR A 116 -6.19 8.71 -6.52
CA TYR A 116 -6.72 9.98 -7.04
C TYR A 116 -7.90 9.75 -7.99
N ASN A 117 -7.77 8.84 -8.94
CA ASN A 117 -8.82 8.56 -9.92
C ASN A 117 -10.12 8.09 -9.26
N ILE A 118 -10.02 7.23 -8.25
CA ILE A 118 -11.19 6.73 -7.52
C ILE A 118 -11.78 7.80 -6.62
N CYS A 119 -10.97 8.48 -5.82
CA CYS A 119 -11.45 9.48 -4.86
C CYS A 119 -11.94 10.77 -5.51
N ASN A 120 -11.45 11.10 -6.72
CA ASN A 120 -11.89 12.26 -7.49
C ASN A 120 -13.05 11.98 -8.45
N ALA A 121 -13.55 10.74 -8.49
CA ALA A 121 -14.69 10.39 -9.35
C ALA A 121 -15.95 11.18 -8.97
N GLU A 122 -16.74 11.58 -9.97
CA GLU A 122 -17.95 12.41 -9.81
C GLU A 122 -18.96 11.85 -8.79
N LYS A 123 -19.06 10.51 -8.69
CA LYS A 123 -19.97 9.85 -7.75
C LYS A 123 -19.42 9.70 -6.32
N VAL A 124 -18.15 10.03 -6.12
CA VAL A 124 -17.45 9.87 -4.84
C VAL A 124 -17.20 11.22 -4.18
N ARG A 125 -16.77 12.18 -4.95
CA ARG A 125 -16.39 13.52 -4.49
C ARG A 125 -17.59 14.48 -4.53
N PRO A 126 -17.90 15.19 -3.42
CA PRO A 126 -18.73 16.39 -3.51
C PRO A 126 -18.13 17.44 -4.45
N ASP A 127 -18.95 18.17 -5.18
CA ASP A 127 -18.48 19.20 -6.14
C ASP A 127 -17.63 20.31 -5.48
N THR A 128 -17.84 20.53 -4.18
CA THR A 128 -17.11 21.53 -3.39
C THR A 128 -15.72 21.10 -2.95
N ASP A 129 -15.41 19.81 -3.03
CA ASP A 129 -14.17 19.26 -2.50
C ASP A 129 -13.07 19.20 -3.58
N THR A 130 -11.90 19.68 -3.21
CA THR A 130 -10.65 19.50 -3.99
C THR A 130 -9.85 18.36 -3.36
N VAL A 131 -9.71 17.24 -4.06
CA VAL A 131 -8.98 16.07 -3.59
C VAL A 131 -7.52 16.17 -4.00
N LEU A 132 -6.62 16.03 -3.02
CA LEU A 132 -5.17 15.94 -3.23
C LEU A 132 -4.68 14.60 -2.66
N VAL A 133 -3.99 13.82 -3.47
CA VAL A 133 -3.36 12.56 -3.03
C VAL A 133 -1.85 12.77 -3.01
N LEU A 134 -1.28 12.60 -1.83
CA LEU A 134 0.11 12.93 -1.54
C LEU A 134 0.83 11.72 -0.94
N ALA A 135 2.11 11.54 -1.26
CA ALA A 135 2.91 10.51 -0.62
C ALA A 135 3.18 10.88 0.84
N PRO A 136 3.06 9.93 1.79
CA PRO A 136 3.45 10.15 3.16
C PRO A 136 4.97 10.34 3.29
N THR A 137 5.39 11.13 4.28
CA THR A 137 6.80 11.35 4.59
C THR A 137 7.23 10.42 5.70
N ALA A 138 8.31 9.66 5.47
CA ALA A 138 8.89 8.79 6.49
C ALA A 138 9.55 9.63 7.60
N ILE A 139 9.22 9.34 8.85
CA ILE A 139 9.88 9.89 10.03
C ILE A 139 10.72 8.78 10.66
N ASN A 140 12.04 8.90 10.55
CA ASN A 140 12.94 7.94 11.15
C ASN A 140 13.08 8.21 12.65
N TYR A 141 13.05 7.16 13.44
CA TYR A 141 13.29 7.23 14.89
C TYR A 141 14.31 6.17 15.33
N SER A 142 14.95 6.38 16.45
CA SER A 142 15.84 5.42 17.07
C SER A 142 15.37 5.09 18.48
N ILE A 143 15.53 3.84 18.89
CA ILE A 143 15.22 3.37 20.24
C ILE A 143 16.54 3.06 20.94
N ASN A 144 16.85 3.79 22.00
CA ASN A 144 18.01 3.55 22.84
C ASN A 144 17.55 3.10 24.23
N LEU A 145 18.02 1.93 24.66
CA LEU A 145 17.67 1.34 25.94
C LEU A 145 18.91 1.09 26.78
N ASN A 146 18.86 1.48 28.05
CA ASN A 146 19.85 1.11 29.04
C ASN A 146 19.27 0.05 29.97
N LEU A 147 19.91 -1.13 30.00
CA LEU A 147 19.49 -2.25 30.83
C LEU A 147 20.37 -2.33 32.09
N THR A 148 19.75 -2.39 33.26
CA THR A 148 20.42 -2.72 34.50
C THR A 148 19.97 -4.10 34.95
N LEU A 149 20.93 -5.03 35.03
CA LEU A 149 20.67 -6.42 35.37
C LEU A 149 21.07 -6.72 36.81
N TYR A 150 20.42 -7.70 37.42
CA TYR A 150 20.85 -8.25 38.71
C TYR A 150 22.10 -9.10 38.52
N SER A 151 22.97 -9.16 39.53
CA SER A 151 24.29 -9.82 39.50
C SER A 151 24.26 -11.32 39.15
N ASN A 152 23.10 -12.00 39.25
CA ASN A 152 22.93 -13.41 38.96
C ASN A 152 22.08 -13.65 37.68
N SER A 153 21.91 -12.64 36.87
CA SER A 153 21.12 -12.75 35.62
C SER A 153 22.02 -13.20 34.48
N ASP A 154 21.43 -13.97 33.54
CA ASP A 154 22.05 -14.24 32.25
C ASP A 154 21.87 -13.02 31.34
N ASP A 155 22.95 -12.25 31.21
CA ASP A 155 22.97 -10.99 30.45
C ASP A 155 22.77 -11.22 28.95
N VAL A 156 23.29 -12.32 28.39
CA VAL A 156 23.17 -12.67 26.98
C VAL A 156 21.72 -12.99 26.65
N PHE A 157 21.10 -13.85 27.45
CA PHE A 157 19.71 -14.26 27.24
C PHE A 157 18.75 -13.07 27.36
N ILE A 158 18.91 -12.22 28.40
CA ILE A 158 18.04 -11.06 28.60
C ILE A 158 18.23 -10.04 27.47
N SER A 159 19.47 -9.78 27.04
CA SER A 159 19.74 -8.86 25.94
C SER A 159 19.11 -9.31 24.63
N GLN A 160 19.15 -10.62 24.32
CA GLN A 160 18.49 -11.18 23.14
C GLN A 160 16.97 -11.05 23.24
N GLN A 161 16.36 -11.34 24.38
CA GLN A 161 14.92 -11.21 24.59
C GLN A 161 14.47 -9.74 24.42
N VAL A 162 15.17 -8.79 25.04
CA VAL A 162 14.85 -7.36 24.91
C VAL A 162 15.02 -6.89 23.46
N THR A 163 16.09 -7.29 22.80
CA THR A 163 16.30 -6.95 21.37
C THR A 163 15.17 -7.48 20.50
N SER A 164 14.75 -8.73 20.72
CA SER A 164 13.62 -9.31 19.99
C SER A 164 12.32 -8.54 20.24
N LEU A 165 12.00 -8.20 21.50
CA LEU A 165 10.81 -7.43 21.85
C LEU A 165 10.81 -6.03 21.22
N VAL A 166 11.95 -5.34 21.26
CA VAL A 166 12.09 -3.99 20.65
C VAL A 166 11.97 -4.05 19.14
N THR A 167 12.55 -5.07 18.51
CA THR A 167 12.42 -5.28 17.07
C THR A 167 10.97 -5.54 16.69
N ASN A 168 10.28 -6.41 17.40
CA ASN A 168 8.85 -6.68 17.16
C ASN A 168 8.00 -5.42 17.37
N TYR A 169 8.25 -4.65 18.42
CA TYR A 169 7.57 -3.37 18.66
C TYR A 169 7.83 -2.37 17.52
N SER A 170 9.07 -2.27 17.05
CA SER A 170 9.40 -1.34 15.95
C SER A 170 8.69 -1.73 14.65
N VAL A 171 8.60 -3.03 14.35
CA VAL A 171 7.87 -3.55 13.18
C VAL A 171 6.36 -3.29 13.32
N GLU A 172 5.79 -3.52 14.52
CA GLU A 172 4.36 -3.25 14.77
C GLU A 172 3.99 -1.77 14.60
N LYS A 173 4.89 -0.85 14.98
CA LYS A 173 4.67 0.61 14.86
C LYS A 173 5.09 1.17 13.50
N ALA A 174 5.99 0.51 12.80
CA ALA A 174 6.30 0.87 11.43
C ALA A 174 5.08 0.64 10.53
N GLY A 175 4.74 1.62 9.71
CA GLY A 175 3.62 1.49 8.77
C GLY A 175 2.24 1.77 9.36
N LYS A 176 2.16 2.53 10.44
CA LYS A 176 0.90 3.14 10.94
C LYS A 176 1.00 4.66 10.86
N MET A 177 -0.10 5.29 10.43
CA MET A 177 -0.27 6.76 10.39
C MET A 177 -1.25 7.24 11.46
#